data_1e505ae46781d032eef600d96a9566d7
#
_entry.id   1e505ae46781d032eef600d96a9566d7
#
_cell.length_a   1.000
_cell.length_b   1.000
_cell.length_c   1.000
_cell.angle_alpha   90.00
_cell.angle_beta   90.00
_cell.angle_gamma   90.00
#
_symmetry.space_group_name_H-M   'P 1'
#
loop_
_entity.id
_entity.type
_entity.pdbx_description
1 polymer ?
#
loop_
_entity_poly.entity_id
_entity_poly.type
_entity_poly.pdbx_seq_one_letter_code
_entity_poly.pdbx_strand_id
1 'polypeptide(L)'
;GPHAGAAMKALLAFNGQINPEVGRLLAQDDAAALVPALKLAAARRMSAAADRVFALLGSSDAEVRAAAYGALPFVAQPQHMDRLSALLDASDEAHTAAIQSALIRTSGQLPADRRYGAVAGYMKASETPARYYPVLAQSGTQEAVASLLDGFRSGNRDAAFAALLTVENPAMTDILYGIAAENPMLTDRALMRYADLASQAAVTPIRRHQLY
;
A
#
# COMPACT_ATOMS: atom_id res chain seq x y z
N GLY A 1 3.96 -27.16 13.88
CA GLY A 1 3.77 -28.53 13.44
C GLY A 1 2.77 -28.63 12.29
N PRO A 2 2.69 -29.74 11.52
CA PRO A 2 1.86 -29.87 10.30
C PRO A 2 0.36 -29.64 10.56
N HIS A 3 -0.11 -29.89 11.77
CA HIS A 3 -1.52 -29.66 12.15
C HIS A 3 -1.88 -28.19 12.34
N ALA A 4 -0.93 -27.31 12.67
CA ALA A 4 -1.20 -25.90 12.88
C ALA A 4 -1.58 -25.18 11.56
N GLY A 5 -0.96 -25.58 10.45
CA GLY A 5 -1.31 -25.05 9.12
C GLY A 5 -2.70 -25.46 8.65
N ALA A 6 -3.08 -26.73 8.89
CA ALA A 6 -4.40 -27.23 8.56
C ALA A 6 -5.49 -26.56 9.43
N ALA A 7 -5.24 -26.40 10.73
CA ALA A 7 -6.15 -25.71 11.64
C ALA A 7 -6.33 -24.24 11.25
N MET A 8 -5.24 -23.53 10.91
CA MET A 8 -5.31 -22.15 10.42
C MET A 8 -6.14 -22.06 9.15
N LYS A 9 -5.93 -22.93 8.16
CA LYS A 9 -6.70 -22.96 6.92
C LYS A 9 -8.19 -23.22 7.18
N ALA A 10 -8.53 -24.11 8.11
CA ALA A 10 -9.91 -24.37 8.51
C ALA A 10 -10.55 -23.15 9.19
N LEU A 11 -9.81 -22.45 10.08
CA LEU A 11 -10.29 -21.23 10.73
C LEU A 11 -10.49 -20.06 9.74
N LEU A 12 -9.62 -19.95 8.74
CA LEU A 12 -9.77 -18.94 7.68
C LEU A 12 -11.01 -19.20 6.80
N ALA A 13 -11.34 -20.46 6.55
CA ALA A 13 -12.52 -20.88 5.80
C ALA A 13 -13.82 -20.89 6.63
N PHE A 14 -13.71 -20.76 7.95
CA PHE A 14 -14.86 -20.82 8.83
C PHE A 14 -15.71 -19.53 8.77
N ASN A 15 -16.97 -19.64 8.35
CA ASN A 15 -17.87 -18.52 8.19
C ASN A 15 -18.64 -18.14 9.49
N GLY A 16 -18.34 -18.83 10.61
CA GLY A 16 -18.96 -18.56 11.91
C GLY A 16 -18.36 -17.36 12.64
N GLN A 17 -18.96 -17.03 13.78
CA GLN A 17 -18.51 -15.90 14.61
C GLN A 17 -17.31 -16.31 15.50
N ILE A 18 -16.11 -16.13 14.97
CA ILE A 18 -14.87 -16.32 15.75
C ILE A 18 -14.21 -15.01 16.19
N ASN A 19 -14.74 -13.88 15.78
CA ASN A 19 -14.15 -12.57 16.08
C ASN A 19 -13.98 -12.29 17.59
N PRO A 20 -14.94 -12.64 18.47
CA PRO A 20 -14.73 -12.49 19.91
C PRO A 20 -13.56 -13.31 20.44
N GLU A 21 -13.35 -14.53 19.89
CA GLU A 21 -12.25 -15.39 20.27
C GLU A 21 -10.91 -14.83 19.81
N VAL A 22 -10.83 -14.35 18.56
CA VAL A 22 -9.64 -13.65 18.03
C VAL A 22 -9.34 -12.43 18.89
N GLY A 23 -10.35 -11.67 19.31
CA GLY A 23 -10.18 -10.53 20.24
C GLY A 23 -9.58 -10.95 21.59
N ARG A 24 -10.06 -12.07 22.16
CA ARG A 24 -9.49 -12.63 23.40
C ARG A 24 -8.04 -13.09 23.25
N LEU A 25 -7.70 -13.74 22.15
CA LEU A 25 -6.31 -14.14 21.86
C LEU A 25 -5.40 -12.92 21.69
N LEU A 26 -5.88 -11.87 21.00
CA LEU A 26 -5.13 -10.62 20.85
C LEU A 26 -4.90 -9.88 22.18
N ALA A 27 -5.76 -10.09 23.17
CA ALA A 27 -5.60 -9.50 24.51
C ALA A 27 -4.54 -10.18 25.37
N GLN A 28 -4.09 -11.36 24.99
CA GLN A 28 -3.01 -12.10 25.68
C GLN A 28 -1.64 -11.50 25.34
N ASP A 29 -0.62 -11.82 26.13
CA ASP A 29 0.77 -11.43 25.88
C ASP A 29 1.65 -12.63 25.47
N ASP A 30 1.02 -13.75 25.08
CA ASP A 30 1.71 -14.94 24.60
C ASP A 30 1.91 -14.89 23.07
N ALA A 31 3.15 -14.90 22.61
CA ALA A 31 3.50 -14.87 21.21
C ALA A 31 2.89 -16.03 20.41
N ALA A 32 2.77 -17.23 21.01
CA ALA A 32 2.18 -18.40 20.37
C ALA A 32 0.68 -18.19 20.05
N ALA A 33 -0.02 -17.38 20.86
CA ALA A 33 -1.41 -17.00 20.63
C ALA A 33 -1.52 -15.75 19.72
N LEU A 34 -0.64 -14.76 19.90
CA LEU A 34 -0.69 -13.48 19.19
C LEU A 34 -0.46 -13.62 17.68
N VAL A 35 0.55 -14.39 17.26
CA VAL A 35 0.88 -14.52 15.83
C VAL A 35 -0.28 -15.09 15.01
N PRO A 36 -0.92 -16.22 15.38
CA PRO A 36 -2.10 -16.70 14.65
C PRO A 36 -3.30 -15.75 14.76
N ALA A 37 -3.51 -15.11 15.92
CA ALA A 37 -4.61 -14.16 16.10
C ALA A 37 -4.46 -12.93 15.19
N LEU A 38 -3.25 -12.39 15.02
CA LEU A 38 -2.95 -11.29 14.10
C LEU A 38 -3.23 -11.69 12.63
N LYS A 39 -2.84 -12.90 12.23
CA LYS A 39 -3.13 -13.43 10.89
C LYS A 39 -4.64 -13.58 10.65
N LEU A 40 -5.40 -14.06 11.65
CA LEU A 40 -6.84 -14.17 11.58
C LEU A 40 -7.51 -12.79 11.52
N ALA A 41 -7.07 -11.83 12.35
CA ALA A 41 -7.56 -10.47 12.35
C ALA A 41 -7.38 -9.80 10.98
N ALA A 42 -6.21 -9.99 10.35
CA ALA A 42 -5.92 -9.52 8.99
C ALA A 42 -6.85 -10.16 7.96
N ALA A 43 -6.94 -11.49 7.94
CA ALA A 43 -7.74 -12.23 6.96
C ALA A 43 -9.24 -11.88 7.04
N ARG A 44 -9.72 -11.60 8.24
CA ARG A 44 -11.12 -11.22 8.51
C ARG A 44 -11.35 -9.71 8.51
N ARG A 45 -10.31 -8.91 8.23
CA ARG A 45 -10.35 -7.43 8.20
C ARG A 45 -10.99 -6.84 9.46
N MET A 46 -10.57 -7.32 10.62
CA MET A 46 -11.14 -6.92 11.91
C MET A 46 -10.67 -5.53 12.31
N SER A 47 -11.40 -4.49 11.88
CA SER A 47 -11.08 -3.10 12.22
C SER A 47 -11.04 -2.82 13.73
N ALA A 48 -11.83 -3.55 14.51
CA ALA A 48 -11.81 -3.47 15.97
C ALA A 48 -10.47 -3.93 16.60
N ALA A 49 -9.64 -4.66 15.85
CA ALA A 49 -8.31 -5.07 16.31
C ALA A 49 -7.23 -4.01 16.04
N ALA A 50 -7.54 -2.91 15.35
CA ALA A 50 -6.56 -1.95 14.88
C ALA A 50 -5.66 -1.41 16.01
N ASP A 51 -6.23 -0.92 17.10
CA ASP A 51 -5.44 -0.35 18.22
C ASP A 51 -4.48 -1.36 18.84
N ARG A 52 -4.90 -2.62 18.99
CA ARG A 52 -4.02 -3.68 19.49
C ARG A 52 -2.92 -4.01 18.49
N VAL A 53 -3.23 -4.07 17.19
CA VAL A 53 -2.23 -4.26 16.13
C VAL A 53 -1.19 -3.13 16.17
N PHE A 54 -1.62 -1.89 16.26
CA PHE A 54 -0.71 -0.75 16.41
C PHE A 54 0.19 -0.85 17.66
N ALA A 55 -0.35 -1.32 18.79
CA ALA A 55 0.43 -1.51 20.01
C ALA A 55 1.50 -2.60 19.83
N LEU A 56 1.21 -3.64 19.06
CA LEU A 56 2.10 -4.77 18.82
C LEU A 56 3.20 -4.49 17.77
N LEU A 57 3.15 -3.36 17.05
CA LEU A 57 4.24 -2.94 16.15
C LEU A 57 5.57 -2.69 16.90
N GLY A 58 5.49 -2.35 18.19
CA GLY A 58 6.65 -2.18 19.07
C GLY A 58 7.02 -3.43 19.88
N SER A 59 6.46 -4.60 19.56
CA SER A 59 6.76 -5.84 20.31
C SER A 59 8.25 -6.17 20.27
N SER A 60 8.78 -6.59 21.41
CA SER A 60 10.16 -7.15 21.51
C SER A 60 10.28 -8.49 20.77
N ASP A 61 9.20 -9.25 20.68
CA ASP A 61 9.15 -10.48 19.91
C ASP A 61 9.07 -10.17 18.40
N ALA A 62 10.06 -10.65 17.65
CA ALA A 62 10.18 -10.35 16.21
C ALA A 62 9.06 -10.99 15.37
N GLU A 63 8.55 -12.16 15.75
CA GLU A 63 7.46 -12.82 15.02
C GLU A 63 6.13 -12.10 15.25
N VAL A 64 5.86 -11.67 16.48
CA VAL A 64 4.68 -10.85 16.81
C VAL A 64 4.74 -9.52 16.07
N ARG A 65 5.90 -8.84 16.11
CA ARG A 65 6.10 -7.58 15.41
C ARG A 65 5.89 -7.72 13.90
N ALA A 66 6.49 -8.73 13.27
CA ALA A 66 6.30 -8.99 11.84
C ALA A 66 4.84 -9.32 11.50
N ALA A 67 4.15 -10.10 12.32
CA ALA A 67 2.74 -10.42 12.14
C ALA A 67 1.85 -9.18 12.31
N ALA A 68 2.19 -8.26 13.22
CA ALA A 68 1.47 -7.00 13.41
C ALA A 68 1.62 -6.07 12.19
N TYR A 69 2.84 -5.90 11.64
CA TYR A 69 3.03 -5.17 10.38
C TYR A 69 2.28 -5.83 9.22
N GLY A 70 2.26 -7.15 9.15
CA GLY A 70 1.48 -7.88 8.14
C GLY A 70 -0.03 -7.71 8.28
N ALA A 71 -0.56 -7.51 9.49
CA ALA A 71 -1.98 -7.29 9.74
C ALA A 71 -2.42 -5.84 9.49
N LEU A 72 -1.52 -4.88 9.68
CA LEU A 72 -1.79 -3.45 9.65
C LEU A 72 -2.60 -2.99 8.42
N PRO A 73 -2.25 -3.37 7.16
CA PRO A 73 -2.99 -2.97 5.96
C PRO A 73 -4.45 -3.43 5.92
N PHE A 74 -4.80 -4.43 6.70
CA PHE A 74 -6.12 -5.06 6.65
C PHE A 74 -7.05 -4.61 7.76
N VAL A 75 -6.50 -4.11 8.87
CA VAL A 75 -7.28 -3.67 10.04
C VAL A 75 -7.36 -2.15 10.17
N ALA A 76 -6.40 -1.42 9.60
CA ALA A 76 -6.39 0.03 9.65
C ALA A 76 -7.57 0.64 8.87
N GLN A 77 -8.07 1.78 9.36
CA GLN A 77 -9.20 2.52 8.84
C GLN A 77 -8.80 3.99 8.57
N PRO A 78 -9.56 4.77 7.82
CA PRO A 78 -9.23 6.17 7.50
C PRO A 78 -8.88 7.06 8.70
N GLN A 79 -9.50 6.83 9.86
CA GLN A 79 -9.17 7.58 11.09
C GLN A 79 -7.75 7.31 11.63
N HIS A 80 -7.07 6.29 11.12
CA HIS A 80 -5.70 5.96 11.52
C HIS A 80 -4.63 6.58 10.59
N MET A 81 -5.02 7.39 9.60
CA MET A 81 -4.08 7.93 8.60
C MET A 81 -2.98 8.80 9.23
N ASP A 82 -3.31 9.64 10.22
CA ASP A 82 -2.31 10.43 10.94
C ASP A 82 -1.25 9.54 11.61
N ARG A 83 -1.71 8.47 12.25
CA ARG A 83 -0.82 7.52 12.92
C ARG A 83 0.04 6.72 11.94
N LEU A 84 -0.54 6.33 10.80
CA LEU A 84 0.18 5.65 9.71
C LEU A 84 1.23 6.56 9.07
N SER A 85 0.89 7.85 8.88
CA SER A 85 1.82 8.85 8.35
C SER A 85 3.02 9.03 9.30
N ALA A 86 2.76 9.23 10.59
CA ALA A 86 3.83 9.34 11.58
C ALA A 86 4.71 8.07 11.64
N LEU A 87 4.11 6.88 11.51
CA LEU A 87 4.84 5.62 11.42
C LEU A 87 5.68 5.54 10.15
N LEU A 88 5.17 6.02 9.00
CA LEU A 88 5.91 6.00 7.74
C LEU A 88 7.15 6.89 7.81
N ASP A 89 7.01 8.09 8.39
CA ASP A 89 8.11 9.03 8.55
C ASP A 89 9.22 8.50 9.48
N ALA A 90 8.82 7.78 10.53
CA ALA A 90 9.74 7.20 11.51
C ALA A 90 10.23 5.78 11.15
N SER A 91 9.70 5.16 10.06
CA SER A 91 9.96 3.75 9.75
C SER A 91 11.40 3.51 9.29
N ASP A 92 11.89 2.32 9.59
CA ASP A 92 13.04 1.74 8.90
C ASP A 92 12.66 1.15 7.54
N GLU A 93 13.65 0.75 6.75
CA GLU A 93 13.43 0.21 5.41
C GLU A 93 12.62 -1.10 5.44
N ALA A 94 12.82 -1.93 6.47
CA ALA A 94 12.16 -3.24 6.58
C ALA A 94 10.64 -3.13 6.75
N HIS A 95 10.14 -2.05 7.38
CA HIS A 95 8.73 -1.88 7.69
C HIS A 95 8.01 -0.89 6.76
N THR A 96 8.75 -0.09 6.01
CA THR A 96 8.21 0.96 5.10
C THR A 96 7.13 0.41 4.17
N ALA A 97 7.37 -0.73 3.51
CA ALA A 97 6.43 -1.30 2.54
C ALA A 97 5.09 -1.72 3.18
N ALA A 98 5.11 -2.24 4.40
CA ALA A 98 3.88 -2.62 5.12
C ALA A 98 3.04 -1.39 5.48
N ILE A 99 3.68 -0.30 5.92
CA ILE A 99 3.00 0.95 6.27
C ILE A 99 2.46 1.63 5.01
N GLN A 100 3.22 1.66 3.91
CA GLN A 100 2.73 2.13 2.61
C GLN A 100 1.50 1.37 2.16
N SER A 101 1.50 0.04 2.27
CA SER A 101 0.34 -0.80 1.96
C SER A 101 -0.87 -0.46 2.83
N ALA A 102 -0.66 -0.14 4.12
CA ALA A 102 -1.72 0.30 5.01
C ALA A 102 -2.28 1.67 4.59
N LEU A 103 -1.43 2.63 4.25
CA LEU A 103 -1.85 3.95 3.74
C LEU A 103 -2.59 3.84 2.40
N ILE A 104 -2.15 2.99 1.47
CA ILE A 104 -2.83 2.73 0.20
C ILE A 104 -4.24 2.21 0.46
N ARG A 105 -4.40 1.22 1.34
CA ARG A 105 -5.71 0.65 1.62
C ARG A 105 -6.64 1.59 2.37
N THR A 106 -6.11 2.36 3.32
CA THR A 106 -6.89 3.34 4.08
C THR A 106 -7.28 4.54 3.24
N SER A 107 -6.38 5.10 2.44
CA SER A 107 -6.71 6.19 1.51
C SER A 107 -7.70 5.72 0.43
N GLY A 108 -7.60 4.46 -0.03
CA GLY A 108 -8.55 3.86 -0.95
C GLY A 108 -9.99 3.77 -0.42
N GLN A 109 -10.20 3.83 0.89
CA GLN A 109 -11.53 3.89 1.51
C GLN A 109 -12.14 5.31 1.50
N LEU A 110 -11.32 6.33 1.25
CA LEU A 110 -11.81 7.70 1.12
C LEU A 110 -12.55 7.91 -0.20
N PRO A 111 -13.46 8.89 -0.28
CA PRO A 111 -14.01 9.37 -1.55
C PRO A 111 -12.90 9.68 -2.55
N ALA A 112 -13.11 9.38 -3.84
CA ALA A 112 -12.08 9.47 -4.87
C ALA A 112 -11.45 10.87 -4.98
N ASP A 113 -12.27 11.90 -4.84
CA ASP A 113 -11.88 13.31 -4.86
C ASP A 113 -11.01 13.75 -3.66
N ARG A 114 -11.00 12.97 -2.58
CA ARG A 114 -10.21 13.27 -1.36
C ARG A 114 -8.92 12.49 -1.24
N ARG A 115 -8.77 11.38 -1.98
CA ARG A 115 -7.62 10.46 -1.86
C ARG A 115 -6.28 11.14 -2.06
N TYR A 116 -6.15 11.86 -3.17
CA TYR A 116 -4.92 12.58 -3.48
C TYR A 116 -4.60 13.63 -2.42
N GLY A 117 -5.55 14.52 -2.11
CA GLY A 117 -5.35 15.64 -1.19
C GLY A 117 -4.93 15.17 0.21
N ALA A 118 -5.54 14.08 0.70
CA ALA A 118 -5.19 13.51 2.00
C ALA A 118 -3.72 13.04 2.04
N VAL A 119 -3.29 12.24 1.05
CA VAL A 119 -1.91 11.72 0.99
C VAL A 119 -0.90 12.82 0.71
N ALA A 120 -1.22 13.75 -0.21
CA ALA A 120 -0.36 14.88 -0.56
C ALA A 120 -0.13 15.83 0.63
N GLY A 121 -1.12 15.97 1.51
CA GLY A 121 -0.98 16.73 2.75
C GLY A 121 0.11 16.17 3.66
N TYR A 122 0.10 14.86 3.92
CA TYR A 122 1.14 14.19 4.71
C TYR A 122 2.51 14.26 4.03
N MET A 123 2.57 13.99 2.73
CA MET A 123 3.82 14.06 1.97
C MET A 123 4.48 15.44 2.07
N LYS A 124 3.69 16.52 1.96
CA LYS A 124 4.21 17.90 2.05
C LYS A 124 4.73 18.26 3.44
N ALA A 125 4.19 17.65 4.49
CA ALA A 125 4.61 17.86 5.86
C ALA A 125 5.81 16.97 6.26
N SER A 126 6.14 15.97 5.46
CA SER A 126 7.17 14.97 5.74
C SER A 126 8.57 15.46 5.36
N GLU A 127 9.57 15.11 6.18
CA GLU A 127 10.98 15.25 5.83
C GLU A 127 11.46 14.18 4.82
N THR A 128 10.66 13.12 4.63
CA THR A 128 10.93 12.01 3.71
C THR A 128 9.83 11.83 2.66
N PRO A 129 9.53 12.86 1.83
CA PRO A 129 8.39 12.85 0.92
C PRO A 129 8.40 11.70 -0.09
N ALA A 130 9.58 11.20 -0.47
CA ALA A 130 9.72 10.08 -1.38
C ALA A 130 9.06 8.78 -0.88
N ARG A 131 8.90 8.62 0.43
CA ARG A 131 8.22 7.45 1.02
C ARG A 131 6.72 7.42 0.69
N TYR A 132 6.12 8.56 0.34
CA TYR A 132 4.71 8.66 -0.04
C TYR A 132 4.45 8.42 -1.52
N TYR A 133 5.48 8.40 -2.38
CA TYR A 133 5.31 8.25 -3.83
C TYR A 133 4.55 6.98 -4.23
N PRO A 134 4.83 5.78 -3.66
CA PRO A 134 4.04 4.59 -3.97
C PRO A 134 2.58 4.72 -3.58
N VAL A 135 2.29 5.48 -2.49
CA VAL A 135 0.92 5.72 -2.03
C VAL A 135 0.19 6.67 -2.97
N LEU A 136 0.84 7.75 -3.41
CA LEU A 136 0.29 8.70 -4.40
C LEU A 136 0.00 8.04 -5.73
N ALA A 137 0.91 7.19 -6.22
CA ALA A 137 0.77 6.49 -7.49
C ALA A 137 -0.54 5.70 -7.59
N GLN A 138 -1.01 5.13 -6.46
CA GLN A 138 -2.25 4.36 -6.40
C GLN A 138 -3.53 5.21 -6.56
N SER A 139 -3.45 6.52 -6.40
CA SER A 139 -4.60 7.40 -6.69
C SER A 139 -4.87 7.53 -8.18
N GLY A 140 -3.86 7.37 -9.04
CA GLY A 140 -3.95 7.45 -10.50
C GLY A 140 -4.39 8.81 -11.04
N THR A 141 -4.48 9.84 -10.19
CA THR A 141 -4.97 11.16 -10.59
C THR A 141 -3.88 11.97 -11.30
N GLN A 142 -4.28 12.97 -12.09
CA GLN A 142 -3.33 13.85 -12.78
C GLN A 142 -2.44 14.63 -11.80
N GLU A 143 -2.99 15.03 -10.67
CA GLU A 143 -2.25 15.73 -9.62
C GLU A 143 -1.20 14.83 -8.97
N ALA A 144 -1.51 13.54 -8.79
CA ALA A 144 -0.53 12.57 -8.29
C ALA A 144 0.62 12.39 -9.29
N VAL A 145 0.31 12.24 -10.56
CA VAL A 145 1.31 12.16 -11.63
C VAL A 145 2.18 13.42 -11.67
N ALA A 146 1.58 14.62 -11.58
CA ALA A 146 2.33 15.88 -11.52
C ALA A 146 3.27 15.92 -10.32
N SER A 147 2.81 15.52 -9.14
CA SER A 147 3.65 15.46 -7.93
C SER A 147 4.81 14.46 -8.06
N LEU A 148 4.59 13.32 -8.70
CA LEU A 148 5.64 12.34 -8.97
C LEU A 148 6.65 12.87 -10.00
N LEU A 149 6.21 13.60 -11.03
CA LEU A 149 7.10 14.24 -12.00
C LEU A 149 7.94 15.34 -11.37
N ASP A 150 7.38 16.10 -10.43
CA ASP A 150 8.13 17.08 -9.66
C ASP A 150 9.21 16.39 -8.79
N GLY A 151 8.87 15.29 -8.13
CA GLY A 151 9.82 14.45 -7.41
C GLY A 151 10.93 13.89 -8.31
N PHE A 152 10.57 13.47 -9.51
CA PHE A 152 11.52 12.99 -10.54
C PHE A 152 12.54 14.05 -10.96
N ARG A 153 12.11 15.33 -11.01
CA ARG A 153 12.97 16.47 -11.38
C ARG A 153 13.76 17.05 -10.21
N SER A 154 13.28 16.90 -8.98
CA SER A 154 13.80 17.59 -7.79
C SER A 154 14.74 16.77 -6.89
N GLY A 155 15.30 15.65 -7.38
CA GLY A 155 16.32 14.88 -6.66
C GLY A 155 15.87 13.55 -6.07
N ASN A 156 14.56 13.27 -6.03
CA ASN A 156 14.01 11.96 -5.61
C ASN A 156 13.73 11.05 -6.83
N ARG A 157 14.61 11.14 -7.85
CA ARG A 157 14.40 10.62 -9.20
C ARG A 157 14.05 9.15 -9.23
N ASP A 158 14.83 8.30 -8.57
CA ASP A 158 14.63 6.85 -8.63
C ASP A 158 13.34 6.41 -7.96
N ALA A 159 13.03 6.97 -6.79
CA ALA A 159 11.79 6.67 -6.08
C ALA A 159 10.56 7.17 -6.84
N ALA A 160 10.62 8.37 -7.40
CA ALA A 160 9.55 8.94 -8.20
C ALA A 160 9.34 8.15 -9.51
N PHE A 161 10.40 7.76 -10.19
CA PHE A 161 10.32 6.94 -11.39
C PHE A 161 9.73 5.55 -11.09
N ALA A 162 10.19 4.89 -10.02
CA ALA A 162 9.61 3.61 -9.59
C ALA A 162 8.11 3.74 -9.33
N ALA A 163 7.66 4.82 -8.71
CA ALA A 163 6.24 5.08 -8.46
C ALA A 163 5.47 5.38 -9.75
N LEU A 164 6.02 6.19 -10.68
CA LEU A 164 5.41 6.47 -11.99
C LEU A 164 5.15 5.20 -12.79
N LEU A 165 6.05 4.21 -12.72
CA LEU A 165 5.86 2.92 -13.39
C LEU A 165 4.66 2.12 -12.86
N THR A 166 4.17 2.41 -11.65
CA THR A 166 3.01 1.71 -11.04
C THR A 166 1.68 2.41 -11.27
N VAL A 167 1.68 3.63 -11.82
CA VAL A 167 0.44 4.38 -12.09
C VAL A 167 -0.37 3.68 -13.18
N GLU A 168 -1.64 3.39 -12.88
CA GLU A 168 -2.59 2.78 -13.81
C GLU A 168 -3.45 3.87 -14.46
N ASN A 169 -2.83 4.73 -15.27
CA ASN A 169 -3.51 5.80 -16.00
C ASN A 169 -3.03 5.80 -17.45
N PRO A 170 -3.93 5.70 -18.45
CA PRO A 170 -3.56 5.75 -19.86
C PRO A 170 -2.79 6.99 -20.29
N ALA A 171 -3.00 8.14 -19.62
CA ALA A 171 -2.25 9.36 -19.89
C ALA A 171 -0.76 9.23 -19.56
N MET A 172 -0.35 8.17 -18.84
CA MET A 172 1.06 7.88 -18.58
C MET A 172 1.86 7.49 -19.82
N THR A 173 1.20 7.06 -20.92
CA THR A 173 1.91 6.65 -22.14
C THR A 173 2.80 7.76 -22.70
N ASP A 174 2.28 8.97 -22.82
CA ASP A 174 3.04 10.12 -23.36
C ASP A 174 4.17 10.54 -22.40
N ILE A 175 3.90 10.48 -21.09
CA ILE A 175 4.88 10.80 -20.05
C ILE A 175 6.03 9.80 -20.07
N LEU A 176 5.74 8.51 -20.13
CA LEU A 176 6.76 7.45 -20.17
C LEU A 176 7.59 7.51 -21.44
N TYR A 177 6.97 7.84 -22.58
CA TYR A 177 7.68 8.07 -23.83
C TYR A 177 8.64 9.26 -23.71
N GLY A 178 8.18 10.39 -23.15
CA GLY A 178 9.03 11.56 -22.91
C GLY A 178 10.22 11.24 -21.98
N ILE A 179 9.98 10.51 -20.89
CA ILE A 179 11.04 10.07 -19.97
C ILE A 179 12.07 9.18 -20.71
N ALA A 180 11.60 8.24 -21.54
CA ALA A 180 12.47 7.36 -22.31
C ALA A 180 13.33 8.14 -23.30
N ALA A 181 12.74 9.11 -24.00
CA ALA A 181 13.45 9.93 -25.00
C ALA A 181 14.56 10.81 -24.39
N GLU A 182 14.33 11.32 -23.18
CA GLU A 182 15.26 12.23 -22.51
C GLU A 182 16.27 11.52 -21.59
N ASN A 183 16.05 10.24 -21.28
CA ASN A 183 16.80 9.51 -20.26
C ASN A 183 17.20 8.11 -20.74
N PRO A 184 18.33 7.96 -21.47
CA PRO A 184 18.75 6.68 -22.04
C PRO A 184 18.85 5.53 -21.02
N MET A 185 19.24 5.82 -19.76
CA MET A 185 19.36 4.81 -18.70
C MET A 185 18.01 4.28 -18.21
N LEU A 186 16.92 4.98 -18.49
CA LEU A 186 15.57 4.61 -18.07
C LEU A 186 14.70 4.10 -19.22
N THR A 187 15.22 4.15 -20.46
CA THR A 187 14.48 3.86 -21.69
C THR A 187 13.79 2.49 -21.63
N ASP A 188 14.53 1.44 -21.34
CA ASP A 188 13.97 0.08 -21.35
C ASP A 188 12.79 -0.08 -20.39
N ARG A 189 12.95 0.39 -19.15
CA ARG A 189 11.89 0.29 -18.12
C ARG A 189 10.67 1.14 -18.47
N ALA A 190 10.88 2.35 -18.99
CA ALA A 190 9.81 3.25 -19.41
C ALA A 190 9.04 2.67 -20.61
N LEU A 191 9.73 2.14 -21.62
CA LEU A 191 9.12 1.54 -22.80
C LEU A 191 8.42 0.23 -22.52
N MET A 192 8.93 -0.61 -21.60
CA MET A 192 8.21 -1.81 -21.16
C MET A 192 6.86 -1.43 -20.54
N ARG A 193 6.85 -0.47 -19.61
CA ARG A 193 5.60 -0.03 -18.99
C ARG A 193 4.67 0.67 -19.99
N TYR A 194 5.22 1.46 -20.92
CA TYR A 194 4.47 2.03 -22.03
C TYR A 194 3.74 0.93 -22.83
N ALA A 195 4.45 -0.14 -23.21
CA ALA A 195 3.88 -1.23 -23.97
C ALA A 195 2.74 -1.95 -23.20
N ASP A 196 2.92 -2.18 -21.89
CA ASP A 196 1.89 -2.76 -21.03
C ASP A 196 0.61 -1.90 -21.01
N LEU A 197 0.75 -0.60 -20.78
CA LEU A 197 -0.39 0.33 -20.74
C LEU A 197 -1.08 0.45 -22.09
N ALA A 198 -0.31 0.52 -23.18
CA ALA A 198 -0.84 0.58 -24.53
C ALA A 198 -1.60 -0.71 -24.89
N SER A 199 -1.08 -1.87 -24.50
CA SER A 199 -1.73 -3.16 -24.69
C SER A 199 -3.06 -3.25 -23.92
N GLN A 200 -3.07 -2.85 -22.66
CA GLN A 200 -4.29 -2.80 -21.82
C GLN A 200 -5.34 -1.85 -22.43
N ALA A 201 -4.91 -0.69 -22.93
CA ALA A 201 -5.80 0.26 -23.60
C ALA A 201 -6.41 -0.28 -24.90
N ALA A 202 -5.66 -1.08 -25.67
CA ALA A 202 -6.13 -1.70 -26.92
C ALA A 202 -7.18 -2.80 -26.68
N VAL A 203 -7.19 -3.42 -25.51
CA VAL A 203 -8.16 -4.47 -25.15
C VAL A 203 -9.49 -3.89 -24.65
N THR A 204 -9.55 -2.60 -24.27
CA THR A 204 -10.78 -1.97 -23.79
C THR A 204 -11.72 -1.66 -24.97
N PRO A 205 -12.96 -2.20 -25.03
CA PRO A 205 -13.86 -2.06 -26.20
C PRO A 205 -14.15 -0.61 -26.60
N ILE A 206 -14.09 0.33 -25.65
CA ILE A 206 -14.39 1.74 -25.86
C ILE A 206 -13.34 2.45 -26.74
N ARG A 207 -12.12 1.97 -26.83
CA ARG A 207 -11.06 2.59 -27.65
C ARG A 207 -10.94 2.06 -29.06
N ARG A 208 -11.57 0.93 -29.40
CA ARG A 208 -11.64 0.45 -30.79
C ARG A 208 -12.36 1.44 -31.71
N HIS A 209 -13.28 2.24 -31.19
CA HIS A 209 -14.01 3.27 -31.97
C HIS A 209 -13.31 4.62 -32.06
N GLN A 210 -12.23 4.85 -31.33
CA GLN A 210 -11.47 6.11 -31.38
C GLN A 210 -10.19 6.02 -32.22
N LEU A 211 -9.85 4.84 -32.72
CA LEU A 211 -8.67 4.60 -33.56
C LEU A 211 -9.04 4.36 -35.05
N TYR A 212 -10.33 4.47 -35.41
CA TYR A 212 -10.87 4.49 -36.77
C TYR A 212 -11.77 5.73 -36.93
#